data_a3a1030f6edf66c57ab32b69ea1c40c3
#
_entry.id   a3a1030f6edf66c57ab32b69ea1c40c3
#
_cell.length_a   1.000
_cell.length_b   1.000
_cell.length_c   1.000
_cell.angle_alpha   90.00
_cell.angle_beta   90.00
_cell.angle_gamma   90.00
#
_symmetry.space_group_name_H-M   'P 1'
#
loop_
_entity.id
_entity.type
_entity.pdbx_description
1 polymer ?
#
loop_
_entity_poly.entity_id
_entity_poly.type
_entity_poly.pdbx_seq_one_letter_code
_entity_poly.pdbx_strand_id
1 'polypeptide(L)'
;MIWNLIGVLISGLSMGGIAALLVKISRKRLPRWIIPITAGLGMFGYLMYYDFAWYGWKQSQLPDGVTILEEQRNSTFFRPWSYVTPAVNYFSFIDDDYRRFQQNGQHLIQYYYYEMFHEYKDRLETTLYIMNCEEAEQVQLDENRSVAGQPEPIERNGLLHRTLCP
;
A
#
# COMPACT_ATOMS: atom_id res chain seq x y z
N MET A 1 2.88 -5.12 13.62
CA MET A 1 1.63 -5.19 14.41
C MET A 1 1.76 -4.63 15.81
N ILE A 2 2.67 -5.11 16.62
CA ILE A 2 2.87 -4.61 18.01
C ILE A 2 3.08 -3.09 18.03
N TRP A 3 3.84 -2.55 17.11
CA TRP A 3 4.11 -1.10 17.02
C TRP A 3 2.85 -0.26 16.79
N ASN A 4 1.93 -0.73 15.95
CA ASN A 4 0.65 -0.05 15.73
C ASN A 4 -0.23 -0.05 16.98
N LEU A 5 -0.30 -1.19 17.66
CA LEU A 5 -1.05 -1.29 18.92
C LEU A 5 -0.48 -0.33 19.97
N ILE A 6 0.86 -0.29 20.10
CA ILE A 6 1.55 0.64 21.01
C ILE A 6 1.21 2.09 20.64
N GLY A 7 1.25 2.46 19.36
CA GLY A 7 0.89 3.80 18.88
C GLY A 7 -0.53 4.20 19.24
N VAL A 8 -1.50 3.32 19.05
CA VAL A 8 -2.90 3.54 19.43
C VAL A 8 -3.04 3.77 20.95
N LEU A 9 -2.39 2.93 21.77
CA LEU A 9 -2.43 3.07 23.23
C LEU A 9 -1.79 4.37 23.72
N ILE A 10 -0.60 4.71 23.17
CA ILE A 10 0.10 5.95 23.53
C ILE A 10 -0.74 7.17 23.12
N SER A 11 -1.33 7.16 21.93
CA SER A 11 -2.19 8.26 21.46
C SER A 11 -3.41 8.43 22.37
N GLY A 12 -4.08 7.34 22.73
CA GLY A 12 -5.23 7.37 23.64
C GLY A 12 -4.85 7.89 25.04
N LEU A 13 -3.74 7.40 25.61
CA LEU A 13 -3.23 7.84 26.92
C LEU A 13 -2.84 9.33 26.90
N SER A 14 -2.18 9.78 25.84
CA SER A 14 -1.77 11.18 25.69
C SER A 14 -2.99 12.12 25.63
N MET A 15 -3.96 11.81 24.76
CA MET A 15 -5.17 12.60 24.62
C MET A 15 -6.05 12.56 25.88
N GLY A 16 -6.19 11.39 26.51
CA GLY A 16 -6.88 11.24 27.79
C GLY A 16 -6.19 11.99 28.92
N GLY A 17 -4.85 11.99 28.97
CA GLY A 17 -4.04 12.74 29.92
C GLY A 17 -4.20 14.26 29.76
N ILE A 18 -4.18 14.76 28.53
CA ILE A 18 -4.44 16.18 28.24
C ILE A 18 -5.85 16.56 28.71
N ALA A 19 -6.86 15.75 28.40
CA ALA A 19 -8.22 15.99 28.84
C ALA A 19 -8.35 16.01 30.37
N ALA A 20 -7.69 15.08 31.06
CA ALA A 20 -7.66 15.04 32.53
C ALA A 20 -7.02 16.30 33.13
N LEU A 21 -5.95 16.80 32.55
CA LEU A 21 -5.33 18.07 32.93
C LEU A 21 -6.28 19.24 32.71
N LEU A 22 -6.97 19.30 31.55
CA LEU A 22 -7.93 20.36 31.26
C LEU A 22 -9.12 20.34 32.23
N VAL A 23 -9.64 19.19 32.57
CA VAL A 23 -10.70 19.04 33.59
C VAL A 23 -10.22 19.53 34.96
N LYS A 24 -8.97 19.23 35.34
CA LYS A 24 -8.39 19.67 36.62
C LYS A 24 -8.19 21.19 36.66
N ILE A 25 -7.63 21.76 35.58
CA ILE A 25 -7.35 23.22 35.49
C ILE A 25 -8.65 24.02 35.41
N SER A 26 -9.67 23.51 34.72
CA SER A 26 -10.99 24.15 34.59
C SER A 26 -11.82 24.12 35.88
N ARG A 27 -11.21 23.80 37.04
CA ARG A 27 -11.87 23.74 38.36
C ARG A 27 -13.14 22.90 38.31
N LYS A 28 -13.17 21.77 37.59
CA LYS A 28 -14.29 20.85 37.40
C LYS A 28 -15.50 21.45 36.65
N ARG A 29 -15.33 22.54 35.89
CA ARG A 29 -16.37 23.03 34.99
C ARG A 29 -16.61 22.06 33.82
N LEU A 30 -15.59 21.31 33.43
CA LEU A 30 -15.71 20.27 32.41
C LEU A 30 -16.14 18.93 33.05
N PRO A 31 -17.11 18.23 32.48
CA PRO A 31 -17.55 16.94 33.00
C PRO A 31 -16.49 15.86 32.79
N ARG A 32 -16.37 14.94 33.75
CA ARG A 32 -15.32 13.89 33.74
C ARG A 32 -15.42 12.91 32.55
N TRP A 33 -16.61 12.79 31.95
CA TRP A 33 -16.81 11.90 30.82
C TRP A 33 -16.08 12.35 29.52
N ILE A 34 -15.60 13.57 29.45
CA ILE A 34 -14.75 14.06 28.35
C ILE A 34 -13.44 13.27 28.27
N ILE A 35 -12.89 12.80 29.40
CA ILE A 35 -11.63 12.08 29.44
C ILE A 35 -11.64 10.80 28.56
N PRO A 36 -12.57 9.87 28.78
CA PRO A 36 -12.63 8.66 27.94
C PRO A 36 -13.00 8.96 26.47
N ILE A 37 -13.80 10.01 26.22
CA ILE A 37 -14.14 10.37 24.84
C ILE A 37 -12.90 10.92 24.08
N THR A 38 -12.14 11.82 24.68
CA THR A 38 -10.93 12.34 24.04
C THR A 38 -9.86 11.27 23.90
N ALA A 39 -9.75 10.32 24.86
CA ALA A 39 -8.88 9.17 24.70
C ALA A 39 -9.30 8.30 23.50
N GLY A 40 -10.59 8.00 23.37
CA GLY A 40 -11.14 7.26 22.23
C GLY A 40 -10.93 7.98 20.89
N LEU A 41 -11.16 9.30 20.86
CA LEU A 41 -10.89 10.12 19.67
C LEU A 41 -9.40 10.14 19.30
N GLY A 42 -8.51 10.16 20.29
CA GLY A 42 -7.06 10.07 20.06
C GLY A 42 -6.67 8.74 19.42
N MET A 43 -7.19 7.62 19.92
CA MET A 43 -6.97 6.29 19.34
C MET A 43 -7.48 6.22 17.90
N PHE A 44 -8.70 6.70 17.68
CA PHE A 44 -9.33 6.73 16.36
C PHE A 44 -8.57 7.62 15.37
N GLY A 45 -8.18 8.81 15.80
CA GLY A 45 -7.38 9.74 14.99
C GLY A 45 -6.03 9.17 14.59
N TYR A 46 -5.37 8.41 15.49
CA TYR A 46 -4.12 7.71 15.16
C TYR A 46 -4.32 6.64 14.09
N LEU A 47 -5.39 5.83 14.18
CA LEU A 47 -5.70 4.81 13.17
C LEU A 47 -5.95 5.44 11.80
N MET A 48 -6.72 6.52 11.78
CA MET A 48 -7.00 7.27 10.56
C MET A 48 -5.72 7.86 9.95
N TYR A 49 -4.88 8.51 10.78
CA TYR A 49 -3.59 9.03 10.34
C TYR A 49 -2.69 7.95 9.76
N TYR A 50 -2.61 6.78 10.40
CA TYR A 50 -1.80 5.67 9.94
C TYR A 50 -2.23 5.16 8.57
N ASP A 51 -3.54 5.02 8.33
CA ASP A 51 -4.07 4.59 7.03
C ASP A 51 -3.69 5.55 5.90
N PHE A 52 -3.75 6.87 6.14
CA PHE A 52 -3.38 7.85 5.11
C PHE A 52 -1.87 7.99 4.92
N ALA A 53 -1.10 7.88 6.00
CA ALA A 53 0.35 8.02 5.96
C ALA A 53 1.04 6.78 5.36
N TRP A 54 0.39 5.60 5.41
CA TRP A 54 0.99 4.33 5.02
C TRP A 54 1.54 4.34 3.58
N TYR A 55 0.75 4.79 2.63
CA TYR A 55 1.15 4.80 1.21
C TYR A 55 2.39 5.68 0.98
N GLY A 56 2.36 6.92 1.45
CA GLY A 56 3.51 7.83 1.30
C GLY A 56 4.78 7.31 2.00
N TRP A 57 4.61 6.67 3.16
CA TRP A 57 5.73 6.07 3.88
C TRP A 57 6.30 4.85 3.14
N LYS A 58 5.45 3.99 2.58
CA LYS A 58 5.89 2.85 1.77
C LYS A 58 6.58 3.31 0.48
N GLN A 59 6.00 4.28 -0.21
CA GLN A 59 6.58 4.84 -1.41
C GLN A 59 7.98 5.44 -1.16
N SER A 60 8.19 6.12 -0.02
CA SER A 60 9.49 6.67 0.34
C SER A 60 10.56 5.62 0.67
N GLN A 61 10.17 4.36 0.85
CA GLN A 61 11.09 3.25 1.09
C GLN A 61 11.44 2.47 -0.19
N LEU A 62 10.77 2.76 -1.30
CA LEU A 62 11.10 2.15 -2.58
C LEU A 62 12.45 2.68 -3.08
N PRO A 63 13.27 1.82 -3.73
CA PRO A 63 14.50 2.26 -4.35
C PRO A 63 14.25 3.26 -5.49
N ASP A 64 15.28 4.02 -5.86
CA ASP A 64 15.22 4.88 -7.02
C ASP A 64 15.06 4.05 -8.30
N GLY A 65 14.25 4.54 -9.26
CA GLY A 65 13.99 3.84 -10.52
C GLY A 65 12.73 2.98 -10.54
N VAL A 66 12.00 2.87 -9.43
CA VAL A 66 10.73 2.13 -9.37
C VAL A 66 9.61 2.91 -10.08
N THR A 67 8.88 2.21 -10.94
CA THR A 67 7.69 2.74 -11.61
C THR A 67 6.42 2.15 -11.00
N ILE A 68 5.57 3.01 -10.42
CA ILE A 68 4.26 2.61 -9.90
C ILE A 68 3.31 2.47 -11.08
N LEU A 69 2.65 1.33 -11.19
CA LEU A 69 1.77 0.98 -12.31
C LEU A 69 0.31 1.24 -11.98
N GLU A 70 -0.12 0.80 -10.82
CA GLU A 70 -1.52 0.85 -10.41
C GLU A 70 -1.63 1.18 -8.92
N GLU A 71 -2.65 1.95 -8.57
CA GLU A 71 -3.03 2.25 -7.19
C GLU A 71 -4.51 1.95 -7.02
N GLN A 72 -4.86 1.20 -5.99
CA GLN A 72 -6.25 0.93 -5.66
C GLN A 72 -6.62 1.53 -4.31
N ARG A 73 -7.81 2.09 -4.25
CA ARG A 73 -8.40 2.71 -3.06
C ARG A 73 -9.71 2.01 -2.74
N ASN A 74 -9.69 1.16 -1.74
CA ASN A 74 -10.87 0.41 -1.35
C ASN A 74 -11.43 0.95 -0.04
N SER A 75 -12.77 1.09 0.00
CA SER A 75 -13.51 1.38 1.23
C SER A 75 -13.83 0.08 1.95
N THR A 76 -13.69 0.07 3.28
CA THR A 76 -13.97 -1.09 4.11
C THR A 76 -14.92 -0.69 5.24
N PHE A 77 -15.89 -1.54 5.56
CA PHE A 77 -16.86 -1.30 6.64
C PHE A 77 -16.21 -1.01 8.01
N PHE A 78 -15.09 -1.66 8.31
CA PHE A 78 -14.36 -1.44 9.56
C PHE A 78 -13.59 -0.12 9.62
N ARG A 79 -13.55 0.65 8.51
CA ARG A 79 -12.89 1.96 8.40
C ARG A 79 -13.89 2.96 7.85
N PRO A 80 -14.81 3.49 8.67
CA PRO A 80 -15.90 4.34 8.18
C PRO A 80 -15.42 5.61 7.47
N TRP A 81 -14.23 6.13 7.79
CA TRP A 81 -13.61 7.26 7.09
C TRP A 81 -13.25 6.95 5.63
N SER A 82 -13.04 5.66 5.28
CA SER A 82 -12.70 5.26 3.91
C SER A 82 -13.84 5.48 2.91
N TYR A 83 -15.08 5.68 3.36
CA TYR A 83 -16.20 6.05 2.50
C TYR A 83 -16.16 7.52 2.08
N VAL A 84 -15.52 8.39 2.88
CA VAL A 84 -15.41 9.82 2.59
C VAL A 84 -14.10 10.11 1.86
N THR A 85 -13.02 9.55 2.32
CA THR A 85 -11.67 9.68 1.74
C THR A 85 -11.01 8.31 1.72
N PRO A 86 -11.13 7.55 0.62
CA PRO A 86 -10.49 6.23 0.53
C PRO A 86 -8.97 6.37 0.46
N ALA A 87 -8.28 5.72 1.41
CA ALA A 87 -6.82 5.62 1.40
C ALA A 87 -6.36 4.56 0.40
N VAL A 88 -5.15 4.72 -0.14
CA VAL A 88 -4.53 3.70 -0.99
C VAL A 88 -4.18 2.50 -0.12
N ASN A 89 -4.74 1.35 -0.45
CA ASN A 89 -4.53 0.10 0.27
C ASN A 89 -3.90 -1.01 -0.58
N TYR A 90 -3.68 -0.74 -1.84
CA TYR A 90 -2.96 -1.59 -2.77
C TYR A 90 -2.22 -0.72 -3.77
N PHE A 91 -1.01 -1.10 -4.10
CA PHE A 91 -0.32 -0.58 -5.26
C PHE A 91 0.62 -1.63 -5.85
N SER A 92 0.80 -1.57 -7.16
CA SER A 92 1.73 -2.41 -7.89
C SER A 92 2.84 -1.56 -8.51
N PHE A 93 4.01 -2.17 -8.62
CA PHE A 93 5.17 -1.49 -9.16
C PHE A 93 6.15 -2.47 -9.82
N ILE A 94 7.00 -1.93 -10.67
CA ILE A 94 8.15 -2.63 -11.26
C ILE A 94 9.42 -1.85 -10.93
N ASP A 95 10.54 -2.54 -10.89
CA ASP A 95 11.86 -1.92 -10.77
C ASP A 95 12.56 -1.83 -12.15
N ASP A 96 13.71 -1.16 -12.17
CA ASP A 96 14.52 -1.03 -13.39
C ASP A 96 15.40 -2.27 -13.68
N ASP A 97 15.34 -3.32 -12.84
CA ASP A 97 16.11 -4.56 -13.04
C ASP A 97 15.35 -5.54 -13.94
N TYR A 98 15.08 -5.13 -15.16
CA TYR A 98 14.51 -5.99 -16.17
C TYR A 98 15.55 -6.44 -17.20
N ARG A 99 15.39 -7.67 -17.71
CA ARG A 99 16.32 -8.26 -18.68
C ARG A 99 15.65 -8.36 -20.05
N ARG A 100 16.25 -7.73 -21.02
CA ARG A 100 15.84 -7.82 -22.42
C ARG A 100 16.64 -8.91 -23.12
N PHE A 101 15.95 -9.79 -23.83
CA PHE A 101 16.58 -10.79 -24.66
C PHE A 101 15.75 -11.05 -25.92
N GLN A 102 16.37 -11.61 -26.93
CA GLN A 102 15.70 -11.96 -28.18
C GLN A 102 15.68 -13.47 -28.33
N GLN A 103 14.51 -14.03 -28.55
CA GLN A 103 14.32 -15.46 -28.79
C GLN A 103 13.40 -15.64 -29.98
N ASN A 104 13.79 -16.46 -30.96
CA ASN A 104 13.04 -16.74 -32.19
C ASN A 104 12.63 -15.48 -33.00
N GLY A 105 13.40 -14.41 -32.91
CA GLY A 105 13.09 -13.14 -33.58
C GLY A 105 12.14 -12.22 -32.81
N GLN A 106 11.62 -12.64 -31.66
CA GLN A 106 10.75 -11.85 -30.80
C GLN A 106 11.54 -11.17 -29.69
N HIS A 107 11.15 -9.93 -29.36
CA HIS A 107 11.72 -9.18 -28.25
C HIS A 107 11.00 -9.54 -26.95
N LEU A 108 11.68 -10.24 -26.08
CA LEU A 108 11.18 -10.69 -24.80
C LEU A 108 11.83 -9.91 -23.66
N ILE A 109 11.02 -9.54 -22.67
CA ILE A 109 11.47 -8.83 -21.49
C ILE A 109 11.08 -9.60 -20.25
N GLN A 110 12.06 -9.96 -19.44
CA GLN A 110 11.84 -10.58 -18.15
C GLN A 110 11.91 -9.50 -17.07
N TYR A 111 10.89 -9.41 -16.23
CA TYR A 111 10.78 -8.41 -15.17
C TYR A 111 10.07 -8.97 -13.94
N TYR A 112 10.30 -8.35 -12.80
CA TYR A 112 9.62 -8.62 -11.55
C TYR A 112 8.45 -7.66 -11.40
N TYR A 113 7.29 -8.21 -11.10
CA TYR A 113 6.07 -7.48 -10.77
C TYR A 113 5.83 -7.59 -9.27
N TYR A 114 5.76 -6.45 -8.62
CA TYR A 114 5.59 -6.35 -7.19
C TYR A 114 4.21 -5.82 -6.84
N GLU A 115 3.55 -6.47 -5.90
CA GLU A 115 2.23 -6.09 -5.40
C GLU A 115 2.29 -5.89 -3.91
N MET A 116 1.94 -4.68 -3.45
CA MET A 116 1.93 -4.31 -2.05
C MET A 116 0.49 -4.15 -1.57
N PHE A 117 0.11 -4.95 -0.60
CA PHE A 117 -1.21 -4.95 0.01
C PHE A 117 -1.14 -4.38 1.42
N HIS A 118 -2.03 -3.43 1.72
CA HIS A 118 -2.28 -2.91 3.06
C HIS A 118 -3.56 -3.48 3.63
N GLU A 119 -3.49 -4.69 4.12
CA GLU A 119 -4.58 -5.36 4.82
C GLU A 119 -4.35 -5.30 6.34
N TYR A 120 -4.68 -6.37 7.03
CA TYR A 120 -4.35 -6.56 8.44
C TYR A 120 -2.83 -6.67 8.68
N LYS A 121 -2.10 -7.21 7.70
CA LYS A 121 -0.64 -7.28 7.62
C LYS A 121 -0.23 -6.73 6.25
N ASP A 122 0.82 -5.92 6.22
CA ASP A 122 1.45 -5.57 4.95
C ASP A 122 1.99 -6.84 4.31
N ARG A 123 1.58 -7.08 3.08
CA ARG A 123 2.00 -8.24 2.29
C ARG A 123 2.61 -7.74 0.98
N LEU A 124 3.82 -8.18 0.70
CA LEU A 124 4.48 -7.98 -0.58
C LEU A 124 4.45 -9.30 -1.33
N GLU A 125 3.84 -9.30 -2.48
CA GLU A 125 3.89 -10.40 -3.44
C GLU A 125 4.83 -10.02 -4.58
N THR A 126 5.60 -10.98 -5.03
CA THR A 126 6.55 -10.78 -6.13
C THR A 126 6.34 -11.88 -7.14
N THR A 127 6.03 -11.49 -8.36
CA THR A 127 5.79 -12.41 -9.47
C THR A 127 6.75 -12.13 -10.59
N LEU A 128 7.33 -13.17 -11.16
CA LEU A 128 8.24 -13.06 -12.30
C LEU A 128 7.44 -13.25 -13.60
N TYR A 129 7.54 -12.29 -14.51
CA TYR A 129 6.89 -12.33 -15.80
C TYR A 129 7.90 -12.27 -16.95
N ILE A 130 7.53 -12.88 -18.06
CA ILE A 130 8.11 -12.62 -19.38
C ILE A 130 7.05 -11.96 -20.24
N MET A 131 7.37 -10.81 -20.80
CA MET A 131 6.52 -10.06 -21.72
C MET A 131 7.05 -10.19 -23.15
N ASN A 132 6.15 -10.42 -24.10
CA ASN A 132 6.39 -10.27 -25.52
C ASN A 132 5.89 -8.89 -25.97
N CYS A 133 6.80 -8.01 -26.35
CA CYS A 133 6.45 -6.65 -26.77
C CYS A 133 5.66 -6.59 -28.07
N GLU A 134 5.87 -7.54 -29.00
CA GLU A 134 5.23 -7.52 -30.32
C GLU A 134 3.75 -7.98 -30.24
N GLU A 135 3.50 -9.01 -29.46
CA GLU A 135 2.17 -9.59 -29.27
C GLU A 135 1.39 -8.88 -28.16
N ALA A 136 2.10 -8.13 -27.30
CA ALA A 136 1.57 -7.50 -26.08
C ALA A 136 0.92 -8.54 -25.15
N GLU A 137 1.66 -9.59 -24.89
CA GLU A 137 1.27 -10.68 -24.00
C GLU A 137 2.34 -10.87 -22.94
N GLN A 138 1.91 -11.28 -21.75
CA GLN A 138 2.80 -11.66 -20.67
C GLN A 138 2.49 -13.07 -20.19
N VAL A 139 3.51 -13.76 -19.70
CA VAL A 139 3.37 -15.09 -19.13
C VAL A 139 4.08 -15.11 -17.78
N GLN A 140 3.39 -15.65 -16.78
CA GLN A 140 3.98 -15.86 -15.46
C GLN A 140 5.00 -17.01 -15.50
N LEU A 141 6.10 -16.82 -14.80
CA LEU A 141 7.09 -17.86 -14.56
C LEU A 141 7.03 -18.38 -13.14
N ASP A 142 7.27 -19.67 -12.98
CA ASP A 142 7.49 -20.31 -11.69
C ASP A 142 8.91 -20.05 -11.15
N GLU A 143 9.16 -20.42 -9.92
CA GLU A 143 10.49 -20.36 -9.27
C GLU A 143 11.59 -21.04 -10.08
N ASN A 144 11.26 -22.08 -10.84
CA ASN A 144 12.16 -22.77 -11.74
C ASN A 144 12.33 -22.10 -13.12
N ARG A 145 11.78 -20.88 -13.30
CA ARG A 145 11.72 -20.14 -14.57
C ARG A 145 11.01 -20.93 -15.70
N SER A 146 10.14 -21.82 -15.35
CA SER A 146 9.26 -22.50 -16.30
C SER A 146 7.95 -21.71 -16.45
N VAL A 147 7.34 -21.77 -17.62
CA VAL A 147 6.04 -21.15 -17.88
C VAL A 147 4.98 -21.77 -16.95
N ALA A 148 4.41 -20.96 -16.05
CA ALA A 148 3.47 -21.41 -15.02
C ALA A 148 2.01 -21.07 -15.34
N GLY A 149 1.74 -20.23 -16.35
CA GLY A 149 0.41 -19.76 -16.69
C GLY A 149 0.11 -19.79 -18.19
N GLN A 150 -1.10 -19.35 -18.53
CA GLN A 150 -1.46 -19.06 -19.91
C GLN A 150 -1.02 -17.62 -20.26
N PRO A 151 -0.73 -17.32 -21.55
CA PRO A 151 -0.46 -15.96 -21.96
C PRO A 151 -1.64 -15.05 -21.63
N GLU A 152 -1.34 -13.94 -20.94
CA GLU A 152 -2.31 -12.91 -20.59
C GLU A 152 -2.08 -11.68 -21.48
N PRO A 153 -3.12 -11.16 -22.14
CA PRO A 153 -2.98 -9.96 -22.96
C PRO A 153 -2.73 -8.74 -22.09
N ILE A 154 -1.82 -7.89 -22.53
CA ILE A 154 -1.49 -6.61 -21.89
C ILE A 154 -2.01 -5.47 -22.76
N GLU A 155 -2.43 -4.40 -22.11
CA GLU A 155 -2.81 -3.18 -22.83
C GLU A 155 -1.57 -2.54 -23.51
N ARG A 156 -1.54 -2.51 -24.83
CA ARG A 156 -0.42 -1.96 -25.64
C ARG A 156 -0.08 -0.50 -25.32
N ASN A 157 -1.06 0.28 -24.89
CA ASN A 157 -0.88 1.67 -24.48
C ASN A 157 -0.77 1.85 -22.96
N GLY A 158 -0.82 0.77 -22.18
CA GLY A 158 -0.68 0.77 -20.74
C GLY A 158 0.71 1.25 -20.28
N LEU A 159 0.78 1.76 -19.08
CA LEU A 159 2.02 2.26 -18.49
C LEU A 159 3.10 1.17 -18.47
N LEU A 160 2.73 -0.08 -18.15
CA LEU A 160 3.63 -1.22 -18.12
C LEU A 160 4.31 -1.45 -19.49
N HIS A 161 3.51 -1.51 -20.58
CA HIS A 161 4.05 -1.73 -21.91
C HIS A 161 4.95 -0.57 -22.38
N ARG A 162 4.57 0.68 -22.08
CA ARG A 162 5.38 1.85 -22.44
C ARG A 162 6.72 1.92 -21.70
N THR A 163 6.74 1.44 -20.46
CA THR A 163 7.97 1.46 -19.64
C THR A 163 8.94 0.38 -20.09
N LEU A 164 8.45 -0.81 -20.40
CA LEU A 164 9.27 -1.94 -20.73
C LEU A 164 9.61 -2.04 -22.24
N CYS A 165 8.66 -1.72 -23.11
CA CYS A 165 8.77 -1.80 -24.57
C CYS A 165 8.83 -0.39 -25.18
N PRO A 166 10.03 0.22 -25.31
CA PRO A 166 10.22 1.54 -25.92
C PRO A 166 10.00 1.53 -27.43
#